data_ca47dac5043e046b59947d06a29e5d11
#
_entry.id   ca47dac5043e046b59947d06a29e5d11
#
_cell.length_a   1.000
_cell.length_b   1.000
_cell.length_c   1.000
_cell.angle_alpha   90.00
_cell.angle_beta   90.00
_cell.angle_gamma   90.00
#
_symmetry.space_group_name_H-M   'P 1'
#
loop_
_entity.id
_entity.type
_entity.pdbx_description
1 polymer ?
#
loop_
_entity_poly.entity_id
_entity_poly.type
_entity_poly.pdbx_seq_one_letter_code
_entity_poly.pdbx_strand_id
1 'polypeptide(L)' 'MLAKKRISSTDLIWIFREKLSTFADCPASIKIAIVPSEESWTVVMTARDRNRLPDCAKRIEQIQKQLREVYVLAKD' A
#
# COMPACT_ATOMS: atom_id res chain seq x y z
N MET A 1 21.98 -9.92 -6.49
CA MET A 1 20.57 -9.47 -6.55
C MET A 1 19.80 -10.07 -5.40
N LEU A 2 19.20 -9.24 -4.57
CA LEU A 2 18.45 -9.72 -3.42
C LEU A 2 17.07 -10.20 -3.85
N ALA A 3 16.69 -11.39 -3.42
CA ALA A 3 15.34 -11.90 -3.67
C ALA A 3 14.34 -11.12 -2.83
N LYS A 4 13.21 -10.79 -3.43
CA LYS A 4 12.13 -10.13 -2.71
C LYS A 4 11.45 -11.11 -1.77
N LYS A 5 10.98 -10.61 -0.64
CA LYS A 5 10.25 -11.43 0.33
C LYS A 5 8.80 -11.57 -0.08
N ARG A 6 8.24 -12.75 0.14
CA ARG A 6 6.81 -12.99 -0.08
C ARG A 6 6.02 -12.51 1.12
N ILE A 7 4.91 -11.85 0.85
CA ILE A 7 4.05 -11.31 1.91
C ILE A 7 2.59 -11.49 1.51
N SER A 8 1.73 -11.77 2.48
CA SER A 8 0.29 -11.85 2.24
C SER A 8 -0.29 -10.46 2.06
N SER A 9 -1.44 -10.38 1.37
CA SER A 9 -2.12 -9.09 1.20
C SER A 9 -2.54 -8.49 2.55
N THR A 10 -2.95 -9.33 3.49
CA THR A 10 -3.33 -8.87 4.83
C THR A 10 -2.15 -8.22 5.56
N ASP A 11 -0.99 -8.89 5.54
CA ASP A 11 0.21 -8.36 6.18
C ASP A 11 0.69 -7.08 5.50
N LEU A 12 0.58 -7.03 4.18
CA LEU A 12 0.98 -5.86 3.42
C LEU A 12 0.11 -4.65 3.75
N ILE A 13 -1.20 -4.86 3.86
CA ILE A 13 -2.14 -3.82 4.28
C ILE A 13 -1.76 -3.30 5.68
N TRP A 14 -1.38 -4.21 6.58
CA TRP A 14 -1.00 -3.85 7.93
C TRP A 14 0.24 -2.95 7.94
N ILE A 15 1.23 -3.29 7.12
CA ILE A 15 2.44 -2.48 6.97
C ILE A 15 2.08 -1.08 6.46
N PHE A 16 1.20 -0.99 5.46
CA PHE A 16 0.73 0.30 4.96
C PHE A 16 0.06 1.12 6.05
N ARG A 17 -0.83 0.50 6.82
CA ARG A 17 -1.52 1.20 7.90
C ARG A 17 -0.55 1.73 8.95
N GLU A 18 0.46 0.95 9.33
CA GLU A 18 1.46 1.40 10.27
C GLU A 18 2.24 2.60 9.74
N LYS A 19 2.69 2.51 8.50
CA LYS A 19 3.46 3.61 7.91
C LYS A 19 2.61 4.86 7.74
N LEU A 20 1.37 4.70 7.32
CA LEU A 20 0.46 5.83 7.13
C LEU A 20 0.06 6.49 8.44
N SER A 21 0.05 5.75 9.54
CA SER A 21 -0.31 6.31 10.85
C SER A 21 0.68 7.37 11.32
N THR A 22 1.88 7.40 10.76
CA THR A 22 2.87 8.42 11.09
C THR A 22 2.63 9.75 10.38
N PHE A 23 1.73 9.77 9.42
CA PHE A 23 1.41 10.98 8.65
C PHE A 23 0.04 11.53 9.03
N ALA A 24 0.01 12.79 9.41
CA ALA A 24 -1.26 13.45 9.76
C ALA A 24 -2.21 13.54 8.57
N ASP A 25 -1.69 13.51 7.36
CA ASP A 25 -2.48 13.58 6.13
C ASP A 25 -3.34 12.35 5.88
N CYS A 26 -3.05 11.24 6.57
CA CYS A 26 -3.70 9.96 6.34
C CYS A 26 -4.46 9.53 7.59
N PRO A 27 -5.77 9.77 7.65
CA PRO A 27 -6.56 9.33 8.81
C PRO A 27 -6.66 7.81 8.87
N ALA A 28 -6.79 7.28 10.09
CA ALA A 28 -6.89 5.84 10.31
C ALA A 28 -8.14 5.22 9.67
N SER A 29 -9.12 6.05 9.33
CA SER A 29 -10.38 5.59 8.76
C SER A 29 -10.32 5.32 7.25
N ILE A 30 -9.22 5.64 6.58
CA ILE A 30 -9.12 5.38 5.14
C ILE A 30 -9.15 3.88 4.88
N LYS A 31 -9.75 3.52 3.74
CA LYS A 31 -9.82 2.13 3.30
C LYS A 31 -8.89 1.93 2.13
N ILE A 32 -8.04 0.93 2.24
CA ILE A 32 -7.12 0.56 1.16
C ILE A 32 -7.31 -0.92 0.84
N ALA A 33 -6.98 -1.28 -0.39
CA ALA A 33 -7.01 -2.66 -0.84
C ALA A 33 -5.76 -2.95 -1.68
N ILE A 34 -5.33 -4.19 -1.67
CA ILE A 34 -4.21 -4.64 -2.49
C ILE A 34 -4.78 -5.38 -3.70
N VAL A 35 -4.40 -4.91 -4.88
CA VAL A 35 -4.83 -5.54 -6.14
C VAL A 35 -3.61 -6.22 -6.76
N PRO A 36 -3.63 -7.55 -6.95
CA PRO A 36 -2.52 -8.23 -7.59
C PRO A 36 -2.48 -7.93 -9.08
N SER A 37 -1.28 -7.87 -9.63
CA SER A 37 -1.05 -7.77 -11.06
C SER A 37 -0.04 -8.84 -11.47
N GLU A 38 0.23 -8.99 -12.77
CA GLU A 38 1.02 -10.09 -13.31
C GLU A 38 2.36 -10.30 -12.60
N GLU A 39 3.09 -9.25 -12.32
CA GLU A 39 4.41 -9.35 -11.71
C GLU A 39 4.54 -8.54 -10.44
N SER A 40 3.45 -7.95 -9.97
CA SER A 40 3.51 -7.02 -8.86
C SER A 40 2.13 -6.91 -8.19
N TRP A 41 1.95 -5.82 -7.49
CA TRP A 41 0.70 -5.52 -6.79
C TRP A 41 0.56 -4.00 -6.73
N THR A 42 -0.68 -3.56 -6.53
CA THR A 42 -0.99 -2.14 -6.46
C THR A 42 -1.92 -1.89 -5.28
N VAL A 43 -1.67 -0.82 -4.54
CA VAL A 43 -2.58 -0.38 -3.49
C VAL A 43 -3.57 0.59 -4.09
N VAL A 44 -4.85 0.35 -3.83
CA VAL A 44 -5.91 1.24 -4.28
C VAL A 44 -6.68 1.76 -3.10
N MET A 45 -7.20 2.95 -3.24
CA MET A 45 -8.12 3.55 -2.28
C MET A 45 -9.38 3.98 -3.02
N THR A 46 -10.47 4.24 -2.28
CA THR A 46 -11.71 4.66 -2.93
C THR A 46 -11.50 5.98 -3.65
N ALA A 47 -12.24 6.19 -4.72
CA ALA A 47 -12.18 7.45 -5.46
C ALA A 47 -12.53 8.64 -4.55
N ARG A 48 -13.47 8.44 -3.64
CA ARG A 48 -13.89 9.44 -2.68
C ARG A 48 -12.72 9.88 -1.79
N ASP A 49 -11.98 8.90 -1.23
CA ASP A 49 -10.85 9.20 -0.37
C ASP A 49 -9.70 9.83 -1.15
N ARG A 50 -9.48 9.38 -2.37
CA ARG A 50 -8.45 9.94 -3.24
C ARG A 50 -8.70 11.41 -3.52
N ASN A 51 -9.95 11.78 -3.76
CA ASN A 51 -10.34 13.16 -4.04
C ASN A 51 -10.28 14.03 -2.78
N ARG A 52 -10.67 13.47 -1.64
CA ARG A 52 -10.65 14.18 -0.36
C ARG A 52 -9.26 14.36 0.21
N LEU A 53 -8.38 13.38 -0.03
CA LEU A 53 -7.08 13.29 0.62
C LEU A 53 -5.97 13.10 -0.42
N PRO A 54 -5.74 14.10 -1.29
CA PRO A 54 -4.73 13.95 -2.35
C PRO A 54 -3.32 13.77 -1.80
N ASP A 55 -3.00 14.37 -0.66
CA ASP A 55 -1.67 14.21 -0.05
C ASP A 55 -1.48 12.81 0.48
N CYS A 56 -2.53 12.23 1.05
CA CYS A 56 -2.49 10.83 1.49
C CYS A 56 -2.31 9.89 0.31
N ALA A 57 -2.97 10.15 -0.81
CA ALA A 57 -2.80 9.36 -2.03
C ALA A 57 -1.35 9.36 -2.49
N LYS A 58 -0.68 10.50 -2.43
CA LYS A 58 0.74 10.61 -2.80
C LYS A 58 1.62 9.81 -1.84
N ARG A 59 1.32 9.84 -0.55
CA ARG A 59 2.05 9.05 0.44
C ARG A 59 1.92 7.55 0.16
N ILE A 60 0.71 7.11 -0.17
CA ILE A 60 0.46 5.72 -0.51
C ILE A 60 1.29 5.31 -1.73
N GLU A 61 1.35 6.14 -2.76
CA GLU A 61 2.15 5.86 -3.95
C GLU A 61 3.63 5.74 -3.63
N GLN A 62 4.15 6.61 -2.78
CA GLN A 62 5.55 6.56 -2.37
C GLN A 62 5.87 5.27 -1.60
N ILE A 63 5.03 4.92 -0.65
CA ILE A 63 5.19 3.70 0.15
C ILE A 63 5.11 2.47 -0.75
N GLN A 64 4.14 2.45 -1.66
CA GLN A 64 3.97 1.37 -2.62
C GLN A 64 5.25 1.15 -3.43
N LYS A 65 5.83 2.22 -3.93
CA LYS A 65 7.05 2.14 -4.72
C LYS A 65 8.20 1.53 -3.92
N GLN A 66 8.36 1.95 -2.67
CA GLN A 66 9.39 1.41 -1.78
C GLN A 66 9.17 -0.06 -1.46
N LEU A 67 7.94 -0.42 -1.12
CA LEU A 67 7.62 -1.79 -0.72
C LEU A 67 7.64 -2.78 -1.88
N ARG A 68 7.36 -2.32 -3.10
CA ARG A 68 7.48 -3.17 -4.29
C ARG A 68 8.91 -3.65 -4.52
N GLU A 69 9.89 -2.90 -4.07
CA GLU A 69 11.28 -3.30 -4.19
C GLU A 69 11.68 -4.38 -3.18
N VAL A 70 10.92 -4.50 -2.09
CA VAL A 70 11.22 -5.41 -0.99
C VAL A 70 10.33 -6.65 -1.01
N TYR A 71 9.07 -6.50 -1.41
CA TYR A 71 8.05 -7.55 -1.28
C TYR A 71 7.41 -7.92 -2.61
N VAL A 72 7.10 -9.20 -2.74
CA VAL A 72 6.19 -9.70 -3.76
C VAL A 72 4.97 -10.29 -3.06
N LEU A 73 3.81 -10.15 -3.67
CA LEU A 73 2.58 -10.67 -3.10
C LEU A 73 2.58 -12.19 -3.16
N ALA A 74 2.36 -12.82 -2.01
CA ALA A 74 2.25 -14.28 -1.95
C ALA A 74 0.95 -14.71 -2.63
N LYS A 75 1.03 -15.73 -3.48
CA LYS A 75 -0.16 -16.32 -4.09
C LYS A 75 -0.80 -17.29 -3.10
N ASP A 76 -2.08 -17.16 -2.94
CA ASP A 76 -2.84 -18.09 -2.14
C ASP A 76 -3.17 -19.37 -2.92
#